data_3c5393b218c2010150ad8fd1200467e8
#
_entry.id   3c5393b218c2010150ad8fd1200467e8
#
_cell.length_a   1.000
_cell.length_b   1.000
_cell.length_c   1.000
_cell.angle_alpha   90.00
_cell.angle_beta   90.00
_cell.angle_gamma   90.00
#
_symmetry.space_group_name_H-M   'P 1'
#
loop_
_entity.id
_entity.type
_entity.pdbx_description
1 polymer ?
#
loop_
_entity_poly.entity_id
_entity_poly.type
_entity_poly.pdbx_seq_one_letter_code
_entity_poly.pdbx_strand_id
1 'polypeptide(L)'
;MYEWRRQIQQIVDEIDGCIRSHDDAALTLRSLSRTLGYSEYYTTRKFREISGMQLRDYLRRRRLAFALREVRDSERSLLDIALDYGFSSHEAFTRAFKDAYGVTPSVYRAAPRPVVLRTKIHPFDLSLIHI
;
A
#
# COMPACT_ATOMS: atom_id res chain seq x y z
N MET A 1 16.40 -15.37 -9.11
CA MET A 1 16.08 -14.40 -8.02
C MET A 1 16.24 -12.96 -8.45
N TYR A 2 17.34 -12.62 -9.14
CA TYR A 2 17.56 -11.24 -9.62
C TYR A 2 16.43 -10.77 -10.53
N GLU A 3 16.02 -11.61 -11.48
CA GLU A 3 14.95 -11.28 -12.42
C GLU A 3 13.65 -10.99 -11.68
N TRP A 4 13.28 -11.83 -10.71
CA TRP A 4 12.07 -11.66 -9.94
C TRP A 4 12.10 -10.41 -9.08
N ARG A 5 13.26 -10.05 -8.54
CA ARG A 5 13.40 -8.83 -7.77
C ARG A 5 13.16 -7.60 -8.61
N ARG A 6 13.65 -7.59 -9.84
CA ARG A 6 13.39 -6.51 -10.79
C ARG A 6 11.91 -6.40 -11.10
N GLN A 7 11.24 -7.53 -11.30
CA GLN A 7 9.81 -7.56 -11.59
C GLN A 7 8.99 -7.08 -10.39
N ILE A 8 9.36 -7.48 -9.19
CA ILE A 8 8.69 -6.99 -7.99
C ILE A 8 8.95 -5.49 -7.80
N GLN A 9 10.15 -5.01 -8.11
CA GLN A 9 10.43 -3.57 -8.07
C GLN A 9 9.51 -2.82 -9.03
N GLN A 10 9.28 -3.36 -10.22
CA GLN A 10 8.36 -2.78 -11.19
C GLN A 10 6.94 -2.72 -10.63
N ILE A 11 6.49 -3.78 -9.97
CA ILE A 11 5.16 -3.81 -9.35
C ILE A 11 5.02 -2.75 -8.26
N VAL A 12 5.99 -2.65 -7.34
CA VAL A 12 5.88 -1.68 -6.25
C VAL A 12 5.94 -0.24 -6.76
N ASP A 13 6.70 0.01 -7.83
CA ASP A 13 6.72 1.33 -8.48
C ASP A 13 5.37 1.65 -9.10
N GLU A 14 4.76 0.69 -9.77
CA GLU A 14 3.46 0.85 -10.41
C GLU A 14 2.35 1.05 -9.39
N ILE A 15 2.40 0.33 -8.27
CA ILE A 15 1.44 0.50 -7.18
C ILE A 15 1.47 1.95 -6.68
N ASP A 16 2.64 2.49 -6.39
CA ASP A 16 2.76 3.85 -5.91
C ASP A 16 2.25 4.87 -6.94
N GLY A 17 2.56 4.64 -8.22
CA GLY A 17 2.06 5.50 -9.29
C GLY A 17 0.55 5.50 -9.40
N CYS A 18 -0.07 4.32 -9.29
CA CYS A 18 -1.52 4.19 -9.33
C CYS A 18 -2.19 4.85 -8.13
N ILE A 19 -1.61 4.72 -6.94
CA ILE A 19 -2.15 5.37 -5.75
C ILE A 19 -2.09 6.89 -5.89
N ARG A 20 -0.96 7.43 -6.35
CA ARG A 20 -0.80 8.87 -6.55
C ARG A 20 -1.78 9.44 -7.56
N SER A 21 -2.07 8.71 -8.60
CA SER A 21 -3.01 9.14 -9.65
C SER A 21 -4.45 8.75 -9.36
N HIS A 22 -4.72 8.09 -8.24
CA HIS A 22 -6.04 7.58 -7.86
C HIS A 22 -6.64 6.66 -8.91
N ASP A 23 -5.81 5.87 -9.58
CA ASP A 23 -6.23 4.92 -10.60
C ASP A 23 -6.47 3.54 -9.98
N ASP A 24 -7.63 3.39 -9.33
CA ASP A 24 -7.98 2.14 -8.65
C ASP A 24 -8.21 1.00 -9.65
N ALA A 25 -8.62 1.31 -10.87
CA ALA A 25 -8.86 0.28 -11.89
C ALA A 25 -7.58 -0.45 -12.28
N ALA A 26 -6.45 0.27 -12.33
CA ALA A 26 -5.15 -0.34 -12.63
C ALA A 26 -4.55 -1.03 -11.40
N LEU A 27 -5.06 -0.74 -10.21
CA LEU A 27 -4.51 -1.25 -8.96
C LEU A 27 -5.17 -2.56 -8.53
N THR A 28 -5.22 -3.52 -9.46
CA THR A 28 -5.79 -4.84 -9.20
C THR A 28 -4.71 -5.90 -9.42
N LEU A 29 -4.87 -7.05 -8.76
CA LEU A 29 -3.98 -8.18 -8.97
C LEU A 29 -3.96 -8.59 -10.44
N ARG A 30 -5.13 -8.56 -11.10
CA ARG A 30 -5.24 -8.88 -12.52
C ARG A 30 -4.38 -7.96 -13.38
N SER A 31 -4.49 -6.65 -13.16
CA SER A 31 -3.76 -5.66 -13.92
C SER A 31 -2.25 -5.76 -13.68
N LEU A 32 -1.85 -5.91 -12.43
CA LEU A 32 -0.44 -6.05 -12.06
C LEU A 32 0.16 -7.33 -12.65
N SER A 33 -0.60 -8.43 -12.60
CA SER A 33 -0.15 -9.70 -13.18
C SER A 33 -0.01 -9.62 -14.69
N ARG A 34 -0.92 -8.90 -15.36
CA ARG A 34 -0.86 -8.69 -16.79
C ARG A 34 0.41 -7.92 -17.19
N THR A 35 0.78 -6.91 -16.42
CA THR A 35 2.00 -6.14 -16.64
C THR A 35 3.23 -7.03 -16.60
N LEU A 36 3.27 -8.01 -15.70
CA LEU A 36 4.38 -8.95 -15.58
C LEU A 36 4.34 -10.08 -16.61
N GLY A 37 3.16 -10.36 -17.18
CA GLY A 37 2.99 -11.49 -18.07
C GLY A 37 2.84 -12.83 -17.38
N TYR A 38 2.42 -12.85 -16.10
CA TYR A 38 2.23 -14.07 -15.32
C TYR A 38 0.82 -14.17 -14.80
N SER A 39 0.43 -15.37 -14.35
CA SER A 39 -0.87 -15.60 -13.74
C SER A 39 -0.98 -14.85 -12.41
N GLU A 40 -2.22 -14.61 -11.96
CA GLU A 40 -2.46 -13.98 -10.66
C GLU A 40 -1.91 -14.83 -9.52
N TYR A 41 -2.10 -16.14 -9.61
CA TYR A 41 -1.57 -17.07 -8.60
C TYR A 41 -0.05 -16.98 -8.50
N TYR A 42 0.64 -17.01 -9.62
CA TYR A 42 2.09 -16.99 -9.66
C TYR A 42 2.65 -15.65 -9.16
N THR A 43 2.00 -14.56 -9.55
CA THR A 43 2.37 -13.21 -9.11
C THR A 43 2.24 -13.08 -7.60
N THR A 44 1.11 -13.52 -7.03
CA THR A 44 0.87 -13.48 -5.59
C THR A 44 1.91 -14.29 -4.82
N ARG A 45 2.18 -15.50 -5.31
CA ARG A 45 3.13 -16.39 -4.66
C ARG A 45 4.53 -15.80 -4.66
N LYS A 46 4.99 -15.28 -5.79
CA LYS A 46 6.34 -14.72 -5.91
C LYS A 46 6.48 -13.43 -5.09
N PHE A 47 5.46 -12.60 -5.09
CA PHE A 47 5.48 -11.40 -4.25
C PHE A 47 5.67 -11.78 -2.78
N ARG A 48 4.93 -12.77 -2.29
CA ARG A 48 5.04 -13.23 -0.91
C ARG A 48 6.41 -13.86 -0.63
N GLU A 49 6.93 -14.66 -1.55
CA GLU A 49 8.25 -15.28 -1.39
C GLU A 49 9.37 -14.25 -1.24
N ILE A 50 9.30 -13.18 -2.02
CA ILE A 50 10.37 -12.17 -2.06
C ILE A 50 10.18 -11.13 -0.96
N SER A 51 8.95 -10.66 -0.73
CA SER A 51 8.67 -9.58 0.22
C SER A 51 8.34 -10.06 1.62
N GLY A 52 7.94 -11.32 1.78
CA GLY A 52 7.46 -11.83 3.05
C GLY A 52 6.04 -11.37 3.39
N MET A 53 5.37 -10.69 2.49
CA MET A 53 4.06 -10.08 2.72
C MET A 53 3.13 -10.42 1.57
N GLN A 54 1.84 -10.57 1.88
CA GLN A 54 0.85 -10.74 0.83
C GLN A 54 0.67 -9.44 0.07
N LEU A 55 0.52 -9.54 -1.25
CA LEU A 55 0.34 -8.36 -2.10
C LEU A 55 -0.85 -7.51 -1.66
N ARG A 56 -1.97 -8.16 -1.30
CA ARG A 56 -3.16 -7.46 -0.82
C ARG A 56 -2.89 -6.60 0.40
N ASP A 57 -2.12 -7.13 1.35
CA ASP A 57 -1.77 -6.41 2.57
C ASP A 57 -0.81 -5.25 2.28
N TYR A 58 0.11 -5.47 1.36
CA TYR A 58 1.01 -4.41 0.91
C TYR A 58 0.24 -3.25 0.27
N LEU A 59 -0.71 -3.55 -0.63
CA LEU A 59 -1.55 -2.54 -1.26
C LEU A 59 -2.28 -1.70 -0.22
N ARG A 60 -2.88 -2.36 0.75
CA ARG A 60 -3.62 -1.68 1.82
C ARG A 60 -2.70 -0.77 2.64
N ARG A 61 -1.51 -1.25 3.00
CA ARG A 61 -0.55 -0.46 3.78
C ARG A 61 -0.05 0.75 3.01
N ARG A 62 0.18 0.60 1.71
CA ARG A 62 0.63 1.74 0.90
C ARG A 62 -0.48 2.80 0.75
N ARG A 63 -1.72 2.36 0.55
CA ARG A 63 -2.85 3.30 0.52
C ARG A 63 -2.98 4.06 1.83
N LEU A 64 -2.84 3.37 2.96
CA LEU A 64 -2.88 4.01 4.27
C LEU A 64 -1.73 5.02 4.46
N ALA A 65 -0.54 4.69 4.00
CA ALA A 65 0.60 5.60 4.13
C ALA A 65 0.39 6.90 3.38
N PHE A 66 -0.16 6.83 2.15
CA PHE A 66 -0.50 8.03 1.39
C PHE A 66 -1.65 8.81 2.04
N ALA A 67 -2.67 8.09 2.50
CA ALA A 67 -3.83 8.72 3.15
C ALA A 67 -3.42 9.42 4.46
N LEU A 68 -2.51 8.84 5.23
CA LEU A 68 -2.04 9.41 6.48
C LEU A 68 -1.44 10.81 6.26
N ARG A 69 -0.69 10.98 5.17
CA ARG A 69 -0.11 12.29 4.85
C ARG A 69 -1.20 13.32 4.64
N GLU A 70 -2.27 12.98 3.94
CA GLU A 70 -3.38 13.91 3.74
C GLU A 70 -4.17 14.16 5.02
N VAL A 71 -4.34 13.14 5.86
CA VAL A 71 -4.97 13.34 7.17
C VAL A 71 -4.19 14.36 7.99
N ARG A 72 -2.87 14.27 7.97
CA ARG A 72 -1.99 15.16 8.72
C ARG A 72 -1.91 16.55 8.10
N ASP A 73 -1.75 16.63 6.78
CA ASP A 73 -1.31 17.84 6.10
C ASP A 73 -2.44 18.61 5.40
N SER A 74 -3.65 18.08 5.33
CA SER A 74 -4.77 18.75 4.68
C SER A 74 -5.96 18.91 5.62
N GLU A 75 -6.92 19.75 5.21
CA GLU A 75 -8.17 19.95 5.94
C GLU A 75 -9.34 19.21 5.28
N ARG A 76 -9.05 18.34 4.31
CA ARG A 76 -10.08 17.55 3.62
C ARG A 76 -10.83 16.68 4.61
N SER A 77 -12.10 16.41 4.34
CA SER A 77 -12.88 15.52 5.19
C SER A 77 -12.26 14.12 5.20
N LEU A 78 -12.35 13.45 6.32
CA LEU A 78 -11.83 12.09 6.45
C LEU A 78 -12.56 11.12 5.51
N LEU A 79 -13.86 11.37 5.26
CA LEU A 79 -14.62 10.59 4.30
C LEU A 79 -14.07 10.74 2.88
N ASP A 80 -13.79 11.96 2.47
CA ASP A 80 -13.25 12.21 1.13
C ASP A 80 -11.88 11.54 0.96
N ILE A 81 -11.02 11.65 1.98
CA ILE A 81 -9.72 10.98 1.95
C ILE A 81 -9.90 9.46 1.85
N ALA A 82 -10.80 8.90 2.67
CA ALA A 82 -11.07 7.47 2.66
C ALA A 82 -11.46 6.97 1.26
N LEU A 83 -12.40 7.66 0.63
CA LEU A 83 -12.90 7.27 -0.68
C LEU A 83 -11.82 7.43 -1.77
N ASP A 84 -11.04 8.51 -1.71
CA ASP A 84 -9.98 8.75 -2.69
C ASP A 84 -8.89 7.67 -2.65
N TYR A 85 -8.65 7.08 -1.49
CA TYR A 85 -7.63 6.05 -1.35
C TYR A 85 -8.19 4.63 -1.36
N GLY A 86 -9.40 4.46 -1.89
CA GLY A 86 -9.95 3.14 -2.19
C GLY A 86 -10.61 2.42 -1.04
N PHE A 87 -10.95 3.11 0.04
CA PHE A 87 -11.74 2.53 1.13
C PHE A 87 -13.22 2.67 0.83
N SER A 88 -14.00 1.64 1.17
CA SER A 88 -15.41 1.60 0.84
C SER A 88 -16.27 2.53 1.69
N SER A 89 -15.78 2.91 2.87
CA SER A 89 -16.54 3.75 3.80
C SER A 89 -15.58 4.42 4.78
N HIS A 90 -16.10 5.42 5.48
CA HIS A 90 -15.37 6.09 6.56
C HIS A 90 -15.02 5.09 7.67
N GLU A 91 -15.94 4.20 7.99
CA GLU A 91 -15.73 3.20 9.03
C GLU A 91 -14.63 2.21 8.66
N ALA A 92 -14.61 1.76 7.40
CA ALA A 92 -13.57 0.84 6.92
C ALA A 92 -12.19 1.51 7.00
N PHE A 93 -12.11 2.77 6.60
CA PHE A 93 -10.87 3.54 6.68
C PHE A 93 -10.42 3.71 8.13
N THR A 94 -11.33 4.12 9.02
CA THR A 94 -11.04 4.32 10.43
C THR A 94 -10.50 3.05 11.07
N ARG A 95 -11.12 1.92 10.78
CA ARG A 95 -10.70 0.63 11.31
C ARG A 95 -9.31 0.24 10.82
N ALA A 96 -9.08 0.37 9.52
CA ALA A 96 -7.78 0.04 8.92
C ALA A 96 -6.67 0.96 9.44
N PHE A 97 -6.97 2.23 9.57
CA PHE A 97 -6.02 3.23 10.08
C PHE A 97 -5.66 2.92 11.53
N LYS A 98 -6.65 2.66 12.37
CA LYS A 98 -6.42 2.33 13.78
C LYS A 98 -5.64 1.04 13.95
N ASP A 99 -5.95 0.02 13.15
CA ASP A 99 -5.23 -1.25 13.17
C ASP A 99 -3.75 -1.05 12.79
N ALA A 100 -3.49 -0.17 11.84
CA ALA A 100 -2.13 0.05 11.36
C ALA A 100 -1.31 0.95 12.29
N TYR A 101 -1.93 1.98 12.87
CA TYR A 101 -1.21 3.05 13.57
C TYR A 101 -1.58 3.21 15.04
N GLY A 102 -2.56 2.49 15.52
CA GLY A 102 -2.94 2.51 16.93
C GLY A 102 -3.84 3.66 17.36
N VAL A 103 -4.15 4.59 16.46
CA VAL A 103 -5.07 5.71 16.70
C VAL A 103 -5.99 5.90 15.51
N THR A 104 -7.15 6.51 15.73
CA THR A 104 -8.07 6.83 14.64
C THR A 104 -7.57 8.03 13.83
N PRO A 105 -8.04 8.20 12.59
CA PRO A 105 -7.65 9.35 11.79
C PRO A 105 -7.96 10.69 12.46
N SER A 106 -9.11 10.81 13.10
CA SER A 106 -9.49 12.08 13.76
C SER A 106 -8.60 12.39 14.93
N VAL A 107 -8.25 11.40 15.75
CA VAL A 107 -7.32 11.59 16.87
C VAL A 107 -5.95 11.98 16.34
N TYR A 108 -5.47 11.31 15.28
CA TYR A 108 -4.18 11.62 14.68
C TYR A 108 -4.15 13.04 14.11
N ARG A 109 -5.22 13.45 13.42
CA ARG A 109 -5.29 14.81 12.86
C ARG A 109 -5.23 15.88 13.93
N ALA A 110 -5.91 15.65 15.06
CA ALA A 110 -5.94 16.60 16.16
C ALA A 110 -4.59 16.73 16.85
N ALA A 111 -3.84 15.64 16.96
CA ALA A 111 -2.54 15.62 17.62
C ALA A 111 -1.60 14.63 16.90
N PRO A 112 -1.03 15.03 15.77
CA PRO A 112 -0.11 14.15 15.02
C PRO A 112 1.08 13.74 15.88
N ARG A 113 1.43 12.46 15.79
CA ARG A 113 2.55 11.89 16.53
C ARG A 113 3.32 10.93 15.62
N PRO A 114 4.59 10.61 15.96
CA PRO A 114 5.32 9.63 15.18
C PRO A 114 4.59 8.28 15.15
N VAL A 115 4.45 7.70 13.96
CA VAL A 115 3.87 6.39 13.75
C VAL A 115 4.79 5.59 12.86
N VAL A 116 4.70 4.26 12.96
CA VAL A 116 5.49 3.38 12.09
C VAL A 116 4.77 3.27 10.75
N LEU A 117 5.33 3.91 9.72
CA LEU A 117 4.81 3.82 8.37
C LEU A 117 5.35 2.59 7.67
N ARG A 118 4.50 1.90 6.91
CA ARG A 118 4.99 0.88 6.01
C ARG A 118 5.59 1.57 4.80
N THR A 119 6.92 1.62 4.76
CA THR A 119 7.63 2.23 3.64
C THR A 119 7.56 1.35 2.41
N LYS A 120 7.90 1.92 1.26
CA LYS A 120 7.93 1.19 0.01
C LYS A 120 8.94 0.05 0.08
N ILE A 121 8.53 -1.13 -0.36
CA ILE A 121 9.40 -2.30 -0.41
C ILE A 121 10.46 -2.10 -1.51
N HIS A 122 11.70 -2.40 -1.17
CA HIS A 122 12.81 -2.41 -2.12
C HIS A 122 13.36 -3.84 -2.19
N PRO A 123 12.94 -4.63 -3.20
CA PRO A 123 13.25 -6.06 -3.24
C PRO A 123 14.72 -6.42 -3.16
N PHE A 124 15.61 -5.56 -3.68
CA PHE A 124 17.04 -5.82 -3.60
C PHE A 124 17.57 -5.65 -2.18
N ASP A 125 16.96 -4.79 -1.38
CA ASP A 125 17.34 -4.58 0.01
C ASP A 125 16.85 -5.71 0.91
N LEU A 126 15.73 -6.33 0.56
CA LEU A 126 15.16 -7.43 1.33
C LEU A 126 16.12 -8.61 1.44
N SER A 127 17.00 -8.80 0.45
CA SER A 127 17.98 -9.89 0.50
C SER A 127 18.98 -9.71 1.63
N LEU A 128 19.19 -8.51 2.11
CA LEU A 128 20.07 -8.22 3.25
C LEU A 128 19.37 -8.47 4.58
N ILE A 129 18.04 -8.32 4.60
CA ILE A 129 17.23 -8.50 5.81
C ILE A 129 17.01 -9.97 6.13
N HIS A 130 16.93 -10.82 5.10
CA HIS A 130 16.60 -12.22 5.23
C HIS A 130 17.83 -13.15 5.37
N ILE A 131 18.97 -12.59 5.55
CA ILE A 131 20.22 -13.35 5.83
C ILE A 131 20.36 -13.66 7.34
#